data_eb37ca79a0ed21d2e14f24a027567437
#
_entry.id   eb37ca79a0ed21d2e14f24a027567437
#
_cell.length_a   1.000
_cell.length_b   1.000
_cell.length_c   1.000
_cell.angle_alpha   90.00
_cell.angle_beta   90.00
_cell.angle_gamma   90.00
#
_symmetry.space_group_name_H-M   'P 1'
#
loop_
_entity.id
_entity.type
_entity.pdbx_description
1 polymer ?
#
loop_
_entity_poly.entity_id
_entity_poly.type
_entity_poly.pdbx_seq_one_letter_code
_entity_poly.pdbx_strand_id
1 'polypeptide(L)'
;MPASKFARQDSFHLPDSIFYQTITGEWGEAAGADGFIERDMILRPDMSTATAAPWTADWTLQIIHDAYDLDGNVIPFSPRNVLKRVVDLYRAEGWEPVVAPEMEFYLTARNLDPAQEIKPMMGRSGRPAAARQAYSMTAV
;
A
#
# COMPACT_ATOMS: atom_id res chain seq x y z
N MET A 1 -12.71 7.91 3.03
CA MET A 1 -13.32 9.08 2.35
C MET A 1 -14.81 8.89 2.22
N PRO A 2 -15.64 9.95 2.39
CA PRO A 2 -17.10 9.84 2.19
C PRO A 2 -17.47 9.50 0.74
N ALA A 3 -18.38 8.56 0.55
CA ALA A 3 -18.88 8.16 -0.78
C ALA A 3 -19.46 9.34 -1.58
N SER A 4 -20.00 10.35 -0.88
CA SER A 4 -20.52 11.57 -1.52
C SER A 4 -19.44 12.40 -2.25
N LYS A 5 -18.19 12.40 -1.75
CA LYS A 5 -17.08 13.08 -2.42
C LYS A 5 -16.69 12.33 -3.70
N PHE A 6 -16.68 11.00 -3.63
CA PHE A 6 -16.42 10.15 -4.79
C PHE A 6 -17.53 10.30 -5.86
N ALA A 7 -18.80 10.29 -5.44
CA ALA A 7 -19.93 10.42 -6.36
C ALA A 7 -19.96 11.77 -7.12
N ARG A 8 -19.40 12.85 -6.55
CA ARG A 8 -19.26 14.15 -7.21
C ARG A 8 -18.10 14.20 -8.20
N GLN A 9 -17.32 13.14 -8.33
CA GLN A 9 -16.10 13.09 -9.14
C GLN A 9 -15.07 14.18 -8.77
N ASP A 10 -15.07 14.60 -7.50
CA ASP A 10 -14.04 15.49 -7.00
C ASP A 10 -12.67 14.81 -7.19
N SER A 11 -11.72 15.52 -7.74
CA SER A 11 -10.36 15.01 -7.86
C SER A 11 -9.72 14.83 -6.49
N PHE A 12 -8.97 13.73 -6.34
CA PHE A 12 -8.17 13.48 -5.13
C PHE A 12 -6.76 13.92 -5.41
N HIS A 13 -6.24 14.78 -4.55
CA HIS A 13 -4.89 15.27 -4.64
C HIS A 13 -4.09 14.76 -3.44
N LEU A 14 -2.87 14.36 -3.70
CA LEU A 14 -1.85 14.06 -2.70
C LEU A 14 -0.54 14.69 -3.18
N PRO A 15 0.32 15.11 -2.26
CA PRO A 15 1.65 15.55 -2.64
C PRO A 15 2.47 14.39 -3.22
N ASP A 16 3.25 14.64 -4.27
CA ASP A 16 4.12 13.63 -4.89
C ASP A 16 5.28 13.23 -3.98
N SER A 17 5.56 14.04 -2.99
CA SER A 17 6.59 13.80 -1.96
C SER A 17 6.39 12.46 -1.21
N ILE A 18 5.17 11.91 -1.16
CA ILE A 18 4.94 10.59 -0.53
C ILE A 18 5.76 9.46 -1.18
N PHE A 19 6.19 9.62 -2.43
CA PHE A 19 7.04 8.65 -3.11
C PHE A 19 8.53 8.80 -2.81
N TYR A 20 8.93 9.84 -2.10
CA TYR A 20 10.32 10.13 -1.76
C TYR A 20 10.67 9.82 -0.30
N GLN A 21 9.72 9.31 0.45
CA GLN A 21 9.96 8.89 1.83
C GLN A 21 10.69 7.56 1.90
N THR A 22 11.63 7.47 2.84
CA THR A 22 12.27 6.21 3.19
C THR A 22 11.32 5.34 4.01
N ILE A 23 11.70 4.08 4.23
CA ILE A 23 10.94 3.15 5.08
C ILE A 23 10.81 3.63 6.54
N THR A 24 11.72 4.49 6.99
CA THR A 24 11.71 5.11 8.32
C THR A 24 10.91 6.41 8.38
N GLY A 25 10.33 6.84 7.24
CA GLY A 25 9.53 8.06 7.15
C GLY A 25 10.37 9.33 6.95
N GLU A 26 11.68 9.21 6.75
CA GLU A 26 12.55 10.33 6.42
C GLU A 26 12.43 10.68 4.94
N TRP A 27 12.78 11.90 4.58
CA TRP A 27 12.82 12.33 3.18
C TRP A 27 14.04 11.73 2.48
N GLY A 28 13.83 11.13 1.32
CA GLY A 28 14.93 10.66 0.47
C GLY A 28 15.73 11.82 -0.12
N GLU A 29 16.93 11.53 -0.60
CA GLU A 29 17.85 12.54 -1.17
C GLU A 29 17.22 13.39 -2.27
N ALA A 30 16.35 12.80 -3.10
CA ALA A 30 15.66 13.53 -4.17
C ALA A 30 14.74 14.63 -3.63
N ALA A 31 14.10 14.40 -2.48
CA ALA A 31 13.23 15.39 -1.83
C ALA A 31 14.02 16.42 -1.00
N GLY A 32 15.26 16.11 -0.64
CA GLY A 32 16.17 17.01 0.08
C GLY A 32 17.08 17.84 -0.82
N ALA A 33 16.98 17.69 -2.15
CA ALA A 33 17.79 18.47 -3.08
C ALA A 33 17.39 19.95 -3.10
N ASP A 34 18.37 20.83 -3.22
CA ASP A 34 18.13 22.26 -3.39
C ASP A 34 17.23 22.49 -4.61
N GLY A 35 16.12 23.18 -4.39
CA GLY A 35 15.13 23.46 -5.43
C GLY A 35 14.04 22.38 -5.59
N PHE A 36 13.96 21.38 -4.70
CA PHE A 36 12.83 20.47 -4.70
C PHE A 36 11.52 21.26 -4.43
N ILE A 37 10.59 21.13 -5.37
CA ILE A 37 9.25 21.71 -5.25
C ILE A 37 8.27 20.57 -5.12
N GLU A 38 7.66 20.44 -3.95
CA GLU A 38 6.56 19.51 -3.74
C GLU A 38 5.38 19.90 -4.63
N ARG A 39 4.90 18.97 -5.42
CA ARG A 39 3.77 19.16 -6.33
C ARG A 39 2.62 18.25 -5.92
N ASP A 40 1.42 18.70 -6.17
CA ASP A 40 0.25 17.85 -6.08
C ASP A 40 0.21 16.87 -7.26
N MET A 41 -0.26 15.68 -6.98
CA MET A 41 -0.66 14.69 -7.96
C MET A 41 -2.15 14.42 -7.89
N ILE A 42 -2.73 14.01 -8.99
CA ILE A 42 -4.14 13.62 -9.10
C ILE A 42 -4.24 12.10 -9.00
N LEU A 43 -5.11 11.63 -8.12
CA LEU A 43 -5.44 10.22 -8.02
C LEU A 43 -6.72 9.92 -8.80
N ARG A 44 -6.65 8.99 -9.76
CA ARG A 44 -7.79 8.53 -10.53
C ARG A 44 -8.15 7.10 -10.14
N PRO A 45 -9.42 6.82 -9.81
CA PRO A 45 -9.84 5.47 -9.41
C PRO A 45 -9.82 4.51 -10.59
N ASP A 46 -9.28 3.33 -10.37
CA ASP A 46 -9.46 2.19 -11.26
C ASP A 46 -10.67 1.38 -10.78
N MET A 47 -11.81 1.61 -11.41
CA MET A 47 -13.07 0.98 -11.02
C MET A 47 -13.09 -0.54 -11.19
N SER A 48 -12.20 -1.11 -12.00
CA SER A 48 -12.08 -2.56 -12.11
C SER A 48 -11.57 -3.22 -10.83
N THR A 49 -10.97 -2.43 -9.93
CA THR A 49 -10.46 -2.87 -8.63
C THR A 49 -11.43 -2.65 -7.49
N ALA A 50 -12.62 -2.16 -7.76
CA ALA A 50 -13.60 -1.87 -6.71
C ALA A 50 -14.04 -3.16 -6.01
N THR A 51 -13.84 -3.24 -4.71
CA THR A 51 -14.22 -4.38 -3.89
C THR A 51 -14.79 -3.93 -2.56
N ALA A 52 -15.70 -4.73 -2.01
CA ALA A 52 -16.22 -4.47 -0.67
C ALA A 52 -15.16 -4.78 0.39
N ALA A 53 -15.10 -3.96 1.44
CA ALA A 53 -14.24 -4.17 2.59
C ALA A 53 -15.05 -4.84 3.73
N PRO A 54 -15.10 -6.19 3.81
CA PRO A 54 -16.01 -6.90 4.71
C PRO A 54 -15.63 -6.77 6.20
N TRP A 55 -14.45 -6.27 6.48
CA TRP A 55 -13.93 -6.06 7.86
C TRP A 55 -14.35 -4.73 8.47
N THR A 56 -15.08 -3.89 7.74
CA THR A 56 -15.54 -2.59 8.24
C THR A 56 -16.97 -2.68 8.78
N ALA A 57 -17.28 -1.90 9.82
CA ALA A 57 -18.64 -1.85 10.40
C ALA A 57 -19.64 -1.20 9.45
N ASP A 58 -19.20 -0.18 8.70
CA ASP A 58 -20.00 0.52 7.71
C ASP A 58 -19.73 -0.04 6.31
N TRP A 59 -20.70 0.13 5.39
CA TRP A 59 -20.52 -0.21 3.98
C TRP A 59 -19.36 0.59 3.39
N THR A 60 -18.29 -0.11 3.10
CA THR A 60 -17.03 0.50 2.61
C THR A 60 -16.59 -0.18 1.32
N LEU A 61 -16.20 0.61 0.33
CA LEU A 61 -15.53 0.16 -0.88
C LEU A 61 -14.04 0.51 -0.81
N GLN A 62 -13.22 -0.44 -1.19
CA GLN A 62 -11.80 -0.25 -1.45
C GLN A 62 -11.60 -0.17 -2.97
N ILE A 63 -10.92 0.88 -3.44
CA ILE A 63 -10.63 1.10 -4.85
C ILE A 63 -9.18 1.53 -4.97
N ILE A 64 -8.42 0.90 -5.86
CA ILE A 64 -7.04 1.29 -6.15
C ILE A 64 -7.07 2.50 -7.09
N HIS A 65 -6.16 3.45 -6.86
CA HIS A 65 -6.04 4.65 -7.68
C HIS A 65 -4.70 4.68 -8.40
N ASP A 66 -4.71 5.18 -9.61
CA ASP A 66 -3.51 5.51 -10.36
C ASP A 66 -3.12 6.98 -10.13
N ALA A 67 -1.82 7.26 -10.11
CA ALA A 67 -1.28 8.60 -9.88
C ALA A 67 -0.90 9.29 -11.18
N TYR A 68 -1.33 10.54 -11.32
CA TYR A 68 -1.08 11.43 -12.46
C TYR A 68 -0.56 12.78 -11.97
N ASP A 69 0.23 13.46 -12.77
CA ASP A 69 0.56 14.86 -12.53
C ASP A 69 -0.65 15.79 -12.82
N LEU A 70 -0.49 17.08 -12.55
CA LEU A 70 -1.57 18.06 -12.78
C LEU A 70 -1.90 18.26 -14.26
N ASP A 71 -0.97 17.92 -15.15
CA ASP A 71 -1.16 17.97 -16.60
C ASP A 71 -1.85 16.71 -17.15
N GLY A 72 -2.08 15.73 -16.29
CA GLY A 72 -2.73 14.46 -16.61
C GLY A 72 -1.81 13.39 -17.14
N ASN A 73 -0.49 13.57 -17.06
CA ASN A 73 0.47 12.54 -17.41
C ASN A 73 0.63 11.54 -16.27
N VAL A 74 0.92 10.30 -16.62
CA VAL A 74 1.18 9.24 -15.66
C VAL A 74 2.44 9.55 -14.86
N ILE A 75 2.39 9.44 -13.54
CA ILE A 75 3.60 9.53 -12.71
C ILE A 75 4.42 8.25 -12.88
N PRO A 76 5.61 8.32 -13.52
CA PRO A 76 6.31 7.12 -13.99
C PRO A 76 6.94 6.28 -12.88
N PHE A 77 7.17 6.84 -11.71
CA PHE A 77 7.77 6.17 -10.56
C PHE A 77 6.75 5.69 -9.52
N SER A 78 5.46 5.96 -9.72
CA SER A 78 4.42 5.34 -8.91
C SER A 78 4.49 3.81 -9.04
N PRO A 79 4.51 3.03 -7.94
CA PRO A 79 4.73 1.59 -7.97
C PRO A 79 3.81 0.84 -8.92
N ARG A 80 2.53 1.20 -8.95
CA ARG A 80 1.56 0.56 -9.84
C ARG A 80 1.82 0.89 -11.31
N ASN A 81 2.26 2.11 -11.62
CA ASN A 81 2.61 2.50 -12.99
C ASN A 81 3.91 1.84 -13.45
N VAL A 82 4.87 1.62 -12.54
CA VAL A 82 6.05 0.79 -12.82
C VAL A 82 5.64 -0.62 -13.19
N LEU A 83 4.76 -1.24 -12.39
CA LEU A 83 4.25 -2.59 -12.66
C LEU A 83 3.55 -2.65 -14.03
N LYS A 84 2.67 -1.72 -14.35
CA LYS A 84 1.97 -1.67 -15.64
C LYS A 84 2.95 -1.64 -16.81
N ARG A 85 4.00 -0.80 -16.73
CA ARG A 85 5.04 -0.75 -17.78
C ARG A 85 5.78 -2.06 -17.95
N VAL A 86 6.10 -2.75 -16.85
CA VAL A 86 6.77 -4.06 -16.92
C VAL A 86 5.84 -5.09 -17.56
N VAL A 87 4.57 -5.11 -17.18
CA VAL A 87 3.57 -6.00 -17.81
C VAL A 87 3.44 -5.74 -19.31
N ASP A 88 3.47 -4.46 -19.71
CA ASP A 88 3.40 -4.11 -21.14
C ASP A 88 4.64 -4.56 -21.93
N LEU A 89 5.83 -4.61 -21.31
CA LEU A 89 7.02 -5.22 -21.92
C LEU A 89 6.83 -6.71 -22.16
N TYR A 90 6.26 -7.44 -21.21
CA TYR A 90 5.93 -8.86 -21.40
C TYR A 90 4.93 -9.07 -22.53
N ARG A 91 3.88 -8.24 -22.57
CA ARG A 91 2.87 -8.30 -23.63
C ARG A 91 3.43 -8.03 -25.03
N ALA A 92 4.39 -7.10 -25.14
CA ALA A 92 5.06 -6.81 -26.40
C ALA A 92 5.82 -8.02 -26.98
N GLU A 93 6.30 -8.91 -26.09
CA GLU A 93 6.94 -10.17 -26.46
C GLU A 93 5.93 -11.34 -26.62
N GLY A 94 4.64 -11.06 -26.50
CA GLY A 94 3.59 -12.08 -26.58
C GLY A 94 3.44 -12.94 -25.34
N TRP A 95 3.96 -12.50 -24.19
CA TRP A 95 3.92 -13.22 -22.92
C TRP A 95 2.89 -12.61 -21.97
N GLU A 96 2.31 -13.46 -21.14
CA GLU A 96 1.44 -13.03 -20.03
C GLU A 96 2.06 -13.49 -18.71
N PRO A 97 2.47 -12.57 -17.82
CA PRO A 97 3.03 -12.93 -16.54
C PRO A 97 1.93 -13.44 -15.60
N VAL A 98 2.16 -14.61 -15.00
CA VAL A 98 1.32 -15.18 -13.94
C VAL A 98 2.12 -15.17 -12.65
N VAL A 99 1.60 -14.51 -11.62
CA VAL A 99 2.27 -14.38 -10.32
C VAL A 99 1.33 -14.83 -9.20
N ALA A 100 1.91 -15.37 -8.14
CA ALA A 100 1.22 -15.75 -6.91
C ALA A 100 1.91 -15.02 -5.75
N PRO A 101 1.41 -13.86 -5.32
CA PRO A 101 2.00 -13.16 -4.17
C PRO A 101 1.74 -13.93 -2.87
N GLU A 102 2.77 -14.04 -2.05
CA GLU A 102 2.69 -14.61 -0.71
C GLU A 102 2.84 -13.49 0.32
N MET A 103 2.05 -13.56 1.37
CA MET A 103 2.13 -12.61 2.48
C MET A 103 2.58 -13.34 3.74
N GLU A 104 3.73 -12.95 4.27
CA GLU A 104 4.25 -13.47 5.53
C GLU A 104 4.12 -12.40 6.62
N PHE A 105 3.61 -12.80 7.79
CA PHE A 105 3.43 -11.88 8.91
C PHE A 105 3.45 -12.62 10.24
N TYR A 106 3.72 -11.87 11.30
CA TYR A 106 3.62 -12.36 12.67
C TYR A 106 2.43 -11.71 13.38
N LEU A 107 1.68 -12.52 14.12
CA LEU A 107 0.70 -12.00 15.05
C LEU A 107 1.39 -11.61 16.35
N THR A 108 1.13 -10.41 16.81
CA THR A 108 1.68 -9.88 18.06
C THR A 108 0.56 -9.50 19.01
N ALA A 109 0.86 -9.46 20.30
CA ALA A 109 -0.04 -8.85 21.27
C ALA A 109 -0.26 -7.37 20.89
N ARG A 110 -1.46 -6.86 21.18
CA ARG A 110 -1.77 -5.45 20.91
C ARG A 110 -0.78 -4.56 21.65
N ASN A 111 -0.07 -3.74 20.91
CA ASN A 111 0.83 -2.73 21.45
C ASN A 111 0.23 -1.34 21.17
N LEU A 112 0.02 -0.57 22.24
CA LEU A 112 -0.51 0.80 22.18
C LEU A 112 0.59 1.86 22.43
N ASP A 113 1.78 1.40 22.78
CA ASP A 113 2.93 2.26 23.06
C ASP A 113 4.08 1.91 22.13
N PRO A 114 4.40 2.77 21.15
CA PRO A 114 5.46 2.50 20.17
C PRO A 114 6.87 2.40 20.79
N ALA A 115 7.05 2.89 22.02
CA ALA A 115 8.33 2.77 22.75
C ALA A 115 8.51 1.41 23.44
N GLN A 116 7.47 0.56 23.49
CA GLN A 116 7.57 -0.76 24.09
C GLN A 116 7.93 -1.83 23.06
N GLU A 117 8.66 -2.85 23.52
CA GLU A 117 8.95 -4.03 22.74
C GLU A 117 7.67 -4.74 22.26
N ILE A 118 7.69 -5.22 21.04
CA ILE A 118 6.64 -6.05 20.46
C ILE A 118 6.63 -7.39 21.19
N LYS A 119 5.50 -7.76 21.79
CA LYS A 119 5.33 -9.03 22.50
C LYS A 119 4.63 -10.06 21.63
N PRO A 120 5.08 -11.32 21.63
CA PRO A 120 4.38 -12.39 20.92
C PRO A 120 2.98 -12.62 21.48
N MET A 121 2.07 -13.11 20.65
CA MET A 121 0.76 -13.57 21.09
C MET A 121 0.89 -14.77 22.04
N MET A 122 -0.06 -14.90 22.94
CA MET A 122 -0.20 -16.11 23.76
C MET A 122 -0.78 -17.22 22.90
N GLY A 123 -0.07 -18.33 22.83
CA GLY A 123 -0.56 -19.53 22.16
C GLY A 123 -1.63 -20.27 22.99
N ARG A 124 -2.26 -21.31 22.40
CA ARG A 124 -3.27 -22.16 23.06
C ARG A 124 -2.80 -22.78 24.39
N SER A 125 -1.51 -23.00 24.52
CA SER A 125 -0.91 -23.54 25.74
C SER A 125 -0.86 -22.57 26.91
N GLY A 126 -1.29 -21.30 26.71
CA GLY A 126 -1.12 -20.20 27.65
C GLY A 126 0.33 -19.74 27.79
N ARG A 127 1.21 -20.12 26.89
CA ARG A 127 2.62 -19.68 26.82
C ARG A 127 2.80 -18.73 25.63
N PRO A 128 3.72 -17.77 25.72
CA PRO A 128 4.09 -16.95 24.57
C PRO A 128 4.55 -17.85 23.41
N ALA A 129 4.13 -17.54 22.18
CA ALA A 129 4.62 -18.22 21.00
C ALA A 129 6.14 -18.07 20.91
N ALA A 130 6.85 -19.20 20.71
CA ALA A 130 8.30 -19.14 20.58
C ALA A 130 8.67 -18.46 19.25
N ALA A 131 9.64 -17.54 19.30
CA ALA A 131 10.03 -16.66 18.21
C ALA A 131 10.51 -17.33 16.90
N ARG A 132 10.44 -18.66 16.78
CA ARG A 132 10.91 -19.44 15.63
C ARG A 132 9.90 -20.43 15.05
N GLN A 133 8.63 -20.35 15.43
CA GLN A 133 7.60 -21.30 14.96
C GLN A 133 6.68 -20.67 13.91
N ALA A 134 7.27 -19.96 12.93
CA ALA A 134 6.51 -19.24 11.92
C ALA A 134 5.63 -20.13 11.02
N TYR A 135 5.99 -21.41 10.86
CA TYR A 135 5.29 -22.36 9.98
C TYR A 135 4.62 -23.53 10.73
N SER A 136 4.55 -23.48 12.05
CA SER A 136 3.94 -24.56 12.84
C SER A 136 2.45 -24.30 13.06
N MET A 137 1.59 -25.21 12.59
CA MET A 137 0.15 -25.21 12.88
C MET A 137 -0.17 -25.41 14.37
N THR A 138 0.81 -25.78 15.18
CA THR A 138 0.67 -25.96 16.63
C THR A 138 1.03 -24.71 17.43
N ALA A 139 1.52 -23.68 16.78
CA ALA A 139 1.93 -22.42 17.42
C ALA A 139 0.77 -21.47 17.72
N VAL A 140 -0.45 -21.79 17.25
CA VAL A 140 -1.64 -20.95 17.40
C VAL A 140 -2.63 -21.56 18.39
#